data_0626fff44b9c1ccaac8500bdf19c0779
#
_entry.id   0626fff44b9c1ccaac8500bdf19c0779
#
_cell.length_a   1.000
_cell.length_b   1.000
_cell.length_c   1.000
_cell.angle_alpha   90.00
_cell.angle_beta   90.00
_cell.angle_gamma   90.00
#
_symmetry.space_group_name_H-M   'P 1'
#
loop_
_entity.id
_entity.type
_entity.pdbx_description
1 polymer ?
#
loop_
_entity_poly.entity_id
_entity_poly.type
_entity_poly.pdbx_seq_one_letter_code
_entity_poly.pdbx_strand_id
1 'polypeptide(L)'
;MRYEITGTTRLTCLLGSPVAHSISPQMHNEAFRLLGLDYVYTAFDISPQNLPDAVHALKLLNVRGYNLTMPHKTAILPFMDEL
;
A
#
# COMPACT_ATOMS: atom_id res chain seq x y z
N MET A 1 -1.02 -7.95 -23.40
CA MET A 1 -0.16 -8.52 -22.35
C MET A 1 -0.99 -8.99 -21.17
N ARG A 2 -0.70 -10.15 -20.69
CA ARG A 2 -1.41 -10.71 -19.56
C ARG A 2 -0.84 -10.18 -18.25
N TYR A 3 -1.71 -9.69 -17.37
CA TYR A 3 -1.31 -9.20 -16.07
C TYR A 3 -1.51 -10.32 -15.06
N GLU A 4 -0.41 -10.77 -14.45
CA GLU A 4 -0.44 -11.87 -13.48
C GLU A 4 0.34 -11.49 -12.24
N ILE A 5 -0.11 -12.00 -11.10
CA ILE A 5 0.62 -11.92 -9.84
C ILE A 5 1.46 -13.19 -9.72
N THR A 6 2.76 -13.02 -9.58
CA THR A 6 3.73 -14.12 -9.50
C THR A 6 4.62 -13.92 -8.29
N GLY A 7 5.61 -14.79 -8.13
CA GLY A 7 6.58 -14.66 -7.03
C GLY A 7 7.47 -13.43 -7.13
N THR A 8 7.54 -12.79 -8.30
CA THR A 8 8.35 -11.59 -8.46
C THR A 8 7.53 -10.30 -8.30
N THR A 9 6.21 -10.40 -8.22
CA THR A 9 5.35 -9.22 -8.13
C THR A 9 5.65 -8.43 -6.86
N ARG A 10 5.74 -7.10 -7.02
CA ARG A 10 6.00 -6.20 -5.90
C ARG A 10 4.70 -5.62 -5.39
N LEU A 11 4.59 -5.49 -4.09
CA LEU A 11 3.39 -4.97 -3.44
C LEU A 11 3.54 -3.48 -3.16
N THR A 12 2.47 -2.75 -3.46
CA THR A 12 2.27 -1.38 -3.02
C THR A 12 0.90 -1.31 -2.34
N CYS A 13 0.68 -0.35 -1.48
CA CYS A 13 -0.57 -0.35 -0.72
C CYS A 13 -1.01 1.02 -0.23
N LEU A 14 -2.26 1.07 0.21
CA LEU A 14 -2.86 2.20 0.91
C LEU A 14 -3.18 1.77 2.33
N LEU A 15 -2.80 2.58 3.30
CA LEU A 15 -3.17 2.37 4.70
C LEU A 15 -4.15 3.44 5.13
N GLY A 16 -5.23 3.04 5.75
CA GLY A 16 -6.23 3.96 6.25
C GLY A 16 -7.33 3.22 6.99
N SER A 17 -8.31 3.96 7.46
CA SER A 17 -9.47 3.37 8.10
C SER A 17 -10.61 4.40 8.09
N PRO A 18 -11.68 4.14 7.33
CA PRO A 18 -11.90 3.01 6.43
C PRO A 18 -11.21 3.17 5.08
N VAL A 19 -11.04 2.10 4.32
CA VAL A 19 -10.45 2.11 2.99
C VAL A 19 -11.33 1.44 1.92
N ALA A 20 -12.45 0.88 2.33
CA ALA A 20 -13.28 0.08 1.43
C ALA A 20 -13.79 0.85 0.21
N HIS A 21 -13.94 2.16 0.34
CA HIS A 21 -14.46 2.99 -0.76
C HIS A 21 -13.37 3.67 -1.58
N SER A 22 -12.11 3.39 -1.28
CA SER A 22 -11.01 3.98 -2.04
C SER A 22 -10.99 3.43 -3.48
N ILE A 23 -10.75 4.31 -4.43
CA ILE A 23 -10.57 3.91 -5.83
C ILE A 23 -9.09 3.74 -6.19
N SER A 24 -8.19 3.99 -5.23
CA SER A 24 -6.75 3.89 -5.49
C SER A 24 -6.32 2.52 -6.00
N PRO A 25 -6.81 1.39 -5.45
CA PRO A 25 -6.41 0.09 -5.98
C PRO A 25 -6.77 -0.08 -7.46
N GLN A 26 -7.98 0.33 -7.86
CA GLN A 26 -8.38 0.21 -9.25
C GLN A 26 -7.53 1.07 -10.17
N MET A 27 -7.24 2.30 -9.75
CA MET A 27 -6.46 3.23 -10.55
C MET A 27 -5.02 2.78 -10.72
N HIS A 28 -4.37 2.41 -9.60
CA HIS A 28 -2.96 1.99 -9.65
C HIS A 28 -2.79 0.68 -10.39
N ASN A 29 -3.67 -0.29 -10.16
CA ASN A 29 -3.55 -1.58 -10.84
C ASN A 29 -3.79 -1.46 -12.34
N GLU A 30 -4.71 -0.60 -12.75
CA GLU A 30 -4.93 -0.35 -14.17
C GLU A 30 -3.68 0.26 -14.82
N ALA A 31 -3.04 1.20 -14.13
CA ALA A 31 -1.81 1.80 -14.64
C ALA A 31 -0.68 0.76 -14.73
N PHE A 32 -0.53 -0.09 -13.73
CA PHE A 32 0.47 -1.14 -13.76
C PHE A 32 0.24 -2.09 -14.93
N ARG A 33 -1.02 -2.47 -15.15
CA ARG A 33 -1.37 -3.34 -16.25
C ARG A 33 -1.02 -2.72 -17.60
N LEU A 34 -1.37 -1.45 -17.78
CA LEU A 34 -1.13 -0.75 -19.04
C LEU A 34 0.36 -0.56 -19.31
N LEU A 35 1.15 -0.35 -18.26
CA LEU A 35 2.59 -0.12 -18.40
C LEU A 35 3.40 -1.41 -18.35
N GLY A 36 2.76 -2.55 -18.13
CA GLY A 36 3.46 -3.83 -18.05
C GLY A 36 4.35 -3.96 -16.84
N LEU A 37 3.99 -3.32 -15.72
CA LEU A 37 4.78 -3.37 -14.50
C LEU A 37 4.36 -4.54 -13.63
N ASP A 38 5.33 -5.20 -13.03
CA ASP A 38 5.11 -6.36 -12.16
C ASP A 38 4.83 -5.89 -10.73
N TYR A 39 3.76 -5.13 -10.58
CA TYR A 39 3.35 -4.50 -9.33
C TYR A 39 1.86 -4.76 -9.09
N VAL A 40 1.49 -4.79 -7.81
CA VAL A 40 0.08 -4.83 -7.41
C VAL A 40 -0.14 -3.81 -6.30
N TYR A 41 -1.32 -3.21 -6.29
CA TYR A 41 -1.71 -2.22 -5.30
C TYR A 41 -2.97 -2.71 -4.59
N THR A 42 -2.95 -2.66 -3.27
CA THR A 42 -4.12 -3.04 -2.48
C THR A 42 -4.30 -2.08 -1.31
N ALA A 43 -5.45 -2.12 -0.65
CA ALA A 43 -5.75 -1.27 0.49
C ALA A 43 -5.88 -2.13 1.73
N PHE A 44 -5.31 -1.66 2.84
CA PHE A 44 -5.41 -2.32 4.14
C PHE A 44 -6.09 -1.40 5.13
N ASP A 45 -7.14 -1.91 5.79
CA ASP A 45 -7.84 -1.17 6.83
C ASP A 45 -7.09 -1.36 8.15
N ILE A 46 -6.31 -0.35 8.53
CA ILE A 46 -5.45 -0.41 9.71
C ILE A 46 -5.87 0.70 10.66
N SER A 47 -6.26 0.34 11.86
CA SER A 47 -6.59 1.33 12.89
C SER A 47 -5.35 2.10 13.34
N PRO A 48 -5.49 3.35 13.84
CA PRO A 48 -4.33 4.12 14.30
C PRO A 48 -3.51 3.39 15.37
N GLN A 49 -4.15 2.60 16.23
CA GLN A 49 -3.45 1.87 17.28
C GLN A 49 -2.49 0.83 16.72
N ASN A 50 -2.81 0.28 15.55
CA ASN A 50 -2.01 -0.78 14.93
C ASN A 50 -1.04 -0.25 13.90
N LEU A 51 -1.01 1.05 13.67
CA LEU A 51 -0.18 1.62 12.61
C LEU A 51 1.33 1.32 12.79
N PRO A 52 1.92 1.44 13.99
CA PRO A 52 3.34 1.11 14.15
C PRO A 52 3.67 -0.33 13.76
N ASP A 53 2.82 -1.27 14.15
CA ASP A 53 3.02 -2.68 13.81
C ASP A 53 2.86 -2.90 12.31
N ALA A 54 1.89 -2.23 11.69
CA ALA A 54 1.68 -2.33 10.25
C ALA A 54 2.88 -1.81 9.48
N VAL A 55 3.44 -0.67 9.86
CA VAL A 55 4.63 -0.11 9.19
C VAL A 55 5.80 -1.08 9.32
N HIS A 56 5.99 -1.67 10.49
CA HIS A 56 7.04 -2.65 10.69
C HIS A 56 6.85 -3.86 9.77
N ALA A 57 5.63 -4.35 9.68
CA ALA A 57 5.32 -5.48 8.81
C ALA A 57 5.60 -5.16 7.34
N LEU A 58 5.26 -3.96 6.88
CA LEU A 58 5.52 -3.56 5.50
C LEU A 58 7.01 -3.55 5.19
N LYS A 59 7.84 -3.14 6.15
CA LYS A 59 9.29 -3.18 5.99
C LYS A 59 9.80 -4.61 5.88
N LEU A 60 9.29 -5.51 6.73
CA LEU A 60 9.69 -6.91 6.70
C LEU A 60 9.29 -7.59 5.39
N LEU A 61 8.13 -7.23 4.84
CA LEU A 61 7.63 -7.79 3.60
C LEU A 61 8.23 -7.14 2.36
N ASN A 62 9.09 -6.16 2.57
CA ASN A 62 9.75 -5.43 1.48
C ASN A 62 8.74 -4.80 0.51
N VAL A 63 7.71 -4.19 1.06
CA VAL A 63 6.71 -3.46 0.27
C VAL A 63 7.38 -2.27 -0.39
N ARG A 64 7.14 -2.09 -1.70
CA ARG A 64 7.88 -1.10 -2.49
C ARG A 64 7.42 0.32 -2.24
N GLY A 65 6.20 0.49 -1.82
CA GLY A 65 5.69 1.81 -1.50
C GLY A 65 4.31 1.74 -0.89
N TYR A 66 3.95 2.78 -0.15
CA TYR A 66 2.63 2.85 0.41
C TYR A 66 2.17 4.30 0.53
N ASN A 67 0.86 4.49 0.45
CA ASN A 67 0.21 5.77 0.63
C ASN A 67 -0.60 5.73 1.91
N LEU A 68 -0.83 6.88 2.48
CA LEU A 68 -1.61 7.02 3.70
C LEU A 68 -2.83 7.87 3.43
N THR A 69 -3.94 7.48 4.05
CA THR A 69 -5.13 8.34 4.07
C THR A 69 -5.48 8.64 5.52
N MET A 70 -6.41 9.55 5.74
CA MET A 70 -6.80 9.88 7.10
C MET A 70 -7.31 8.65 7.85
N PRO A 71 -7.02 8.50 9.12
CA PRO A 71 -6.30 9.45 10.00
C PRO A 71 -4.78 9.25 10.04
N HIS A 72 -4.23 8.40 9.21
CA HIS A 72 -2.85 7.93 9.36
C HIS A 72 -1.80 8.94 8.91
N LYS A 73 -2.17 9.90 8.09
CA LYS A 73 -1.22 10.89 7.58
C LYS A 73 -0.41 11.56 8.66
N THR A 74 -1.06 11.89 9.78
CA THR A 74 -0.38 12.53 10.90
C THR A 74 0.23 11.50 11.86
N ALA A 75 -0.49 10.41 12.11
CA ALA A 75 -0.10 9.43 13.10
C ALA A 75 1.18 8.69 12.73
N ILE A 76 1.50 8.58 11.44
CA ILE A 76 2.68 7.83 11.00
C ILE A 76 3.98 8.62 11.12
N LEU A 77 3.92 9.96 11.18
CA LEU A 77 5.12 10.78 11.14
C LEU A 77 6.20 10.36 12.12
N PRO A 78 5.86 10.02 13.39
CA PRO A 78 6.89 9.61 14.35
C PRO A 78 7.57 8.27 14.02
N PHE A 79 7.00 7.49 13.12
CA PHE A 79 7.48 6.13 12.81
C PHE A 79 8.18 6.03 11.47
N MET A 80 8.27 7.11 10.74
CA MET A 80 8.90 7.08 9.42
C MET A 80 10.40 7.28 9.55
N ASP A 81 11.15 6.38 8.94
CA ASP A 81 12.60 6.51 8.88
C ASP A 81 13.01 7.44 7.76
N GLU A 82 12.25 7.39 6.67
CA GLU A 82 12.47 8.24 5.51
C GLU A 82 11.20 8.31 4.70
N LEU A 83 11.11 9.28 3.87
CA LEU A 83 9.95 9.50 2.99
C LEU A 83 10.25 9.08 1.57
#